data_54df21210dec57333f906ab82763f1f5
#
_entry.id   54df21210dec57333f906ab82763f1f5
#
_cell.length_a   1.000
_cell.length_b   1.000
_cell.length_c   1.000
_cell.angle_alpha   90.00
_cell.angle_beta   90.00
_cell.angle_gamma   90.00
#
_symmetry.space_group_name_H-M   'P 1'
#
loop_
_entity.id
_entity.type
_entity.pdbx_description
1 polymer ?
#
loop_
_entity_poly.entity_id
_entity_poly.type
_entity_poly.pdbx_seq_one_letter_code
_entity_poly.pdbx_strand_id
1 'polypeptide(L)'
;MGNKYKFGLILGRFNPLHIGHEYLINYALSRCDKLLVFVGSANKEGTIENPFSYKERAEMLKTVFKDKIIVAPLNDLGIGNVPSWGDYLINSALKYIPSVDVFFYGDEE
;
A
#
# COMPACT_ATOMS: atom_id res chain seq x y z
N MET A 1 4.89 -24.67 -4.82
CA MET A 1 5.96 -23.79 -5.23
C MET A 1 6.13 -22.65 -4.27
N GLY A 2 7.34 -22.35 -3.91
CA GLY A 2 7.61 -21.22 -3.02
C GLY A 2 7.43 -19.90 -3.74
N ASN A 3 7.22 -18.86 -2.96
CA ASN A 3 7.13 -17.51 -3.51
C ASN A 3 8.54 -16.99 -3.81
N LYS A 4 8.61 -16.09 -4.78
CA LYS A 4 9.88 -15.56 -5.22
C LYS A 4 10.51 -14.61 -4.20
N TYR A 5 9.69 -13.85 -3.46
CA TYR A 5 10.16 -12.85 -2.50
C TYR A 5 9.55 -13.12 -1.14
N LYS A 6 10.24 -12.72 -0.07
CA LYS A 6 9.67 -12.84 1.27
C LYS A 6 8.72 -11.71 1.59
N PHE A 7 9.18 -10.48 1.43
CA PHE A 7 8.42 -9.31 1.85
C PHE A 7 8.20 -8.37 0.68
N GLY A 8 6.93 -8.10 0.38
CA GLY A 8 6.55 -7.20 -0.69
C GLY A 8 5.86 -5.96 -0.16
N LEU A 9 5.85 -4.91 -0.95
CA LEU A 9 5.26 -3.63 -0.61
C LEU A 9 4.42 -3.12 -1.78
N ILE A 10 3.24 -2.63 -1.45
CA ILE A 10 2.40 -1.90 -2.39
C ILE A 10 2.05 -0.56 -1.75
N LEU A 11 2.03 0.48 -2.57
CA LEU A 11 1.56 1.79 -2.15
C LEU A 11 0.42 2.21 -3.07
N GLY A 12 -0.70 2.59 -2.50
CA GLY A 12 -1.83 3.08 -3.26
C GLY A 12 -2.70 3.95 -2.39
N ARG A 13 -3.53 4.77 -3.00
CA ARG A 13 -4.45 5.62 -2.22
C ARG A 13 -5.77 4.93 -1.94
N PHE A 14 -6.22 4.07 -2.86
CA PHE A 14 -7.45 3.29 -2.67
C PHE A 14 -8.67 4.19 -2.34
N ASN A 15 -8.90 5.17 -3.15
CA ASN A 15 -9.95 6.16 -2.96
C ASN A 15 -11.04 6.08 -4.04
N PRO A 16 -11.84 5.01 -4.13
CA PRO A 16 -11.85 3.81 -3.28
C PRO A 16 -11.01 2.68 -3.87
N LEU A 17 -11.04 1.53 -3.20
CA LEU A 17 -10.50 0.29 -3.74
C LEU A 17 -11.30 -0.07 -5.00
N HIS A 18 -10.61 -0.46 -6.08
CA HIS A 18 -11.29 -0.89 -7.30
C HIS A 18 -10.60 -2.13 -7.87
N ILE A 19 -11.16 -2.65 -8.96
CA ILE A 19 -10.74 -3.96 -9.48
C ILE A 19 -9.27 -3.98 -9.90
N GLY A 20 -8.75 -2.85 -10.39
CA GLY A 20 -7.34 -2.76 -10.74
C GLY A 20 -6.43 -2.92 -9.54
N HIS A 21 -6.83 -2.34 -8.40
CA HIS A 21 -6.09 -2.51 -7.15
C HIS A 21 -6.15 -3.95 -6.69
N GLU A 22 -7.33 -4.58 -6.79
CA GLU A 22 -7.47 -5.98 -6.37
C GLU A 22 -6.61 -6.90 -7.21
N TYR A 23 -6.55 -6.65 -8.52
CA TYR A 23 -5.70 -7.41 -9.40
C TYR A 23 -4.24 -7.31 -9.00
N LEU A 24 -3.77 -6.09 -8.73
CA LEU A 24 -2.39 -5.86 -8.35
C LEU A 24 -2.04 -6.55 -7.04
N ILE A 25 -2.94 -6.45 -6.05
CA ILE A 25 -2.71 -7.06 -4.75
C ILE A 25 -2.69 -8.58 -4.88
N ASN A 26 -3.61 -9.15 -5.63
CA ASN A 26 -3.63 -10.60 -5.84
C ASN A 26 -2.37 -11.07 -6.57
N TYR A 27 -1.92 -10.31 -7.55
CA TYR A 27 -0.67 -10.63 -8.24
C TYR A 27 0.50 -10.61 -7.25
N ALA A 28 0.57 -9.58 -6.42
CA ALA A 28 1.65 -9.46 -5.44
C ALA A 28 1.62 -10.60 -4.44
N LEU A 29 0.42 -11.00 -4.00
CA LEU A 29 0.28 -12.11 -3.05
C LEU A 29 0.76 -13.43 -3.64
N SER A 30 0.74 -13.56 -4.98
CA SER A 30 1.26 -14.75 -5.63
C SER A 30 2.78 -14.74 -5.73
N ARG A 31 3.43 -13.63 -5.38
CA ARG A 31 4.87 -13.46 -5.56
C ARG A 31 5.64 -13.28 -4.28
N CYS A 32 4.98 -13.03 -3.16
CA CYS A 32 5.69 -12.84 -1.90
C CYS A 32 4.96 -13.53 -0.76
N ASP A 33 5.71 -13.81 0.32
CA ASP A 33 5.14 -14.50 1.48
C ASP A 33 4.31 -13.57 2.33
N LYS A 34 4.76 -12.33 2.49
CA LYS A 34 4.06 -11.30 3.26
C LYS A 34 3.97 -10.04 2.44
N LEU A 35 2.83 -9.39 2.46
CA LEU A 35 2.60 -8.17 1.69
C LEU A 35 2.16 -7.05 2.60
N LEU A 36 2.90 -5.95 2.57
CA LEU A 36 2.52 -4.72 3.25
C LEU A 36 1.85 -3.81 2.22
N VAL A 37 0.65 -3.37 2.52
CA VAL A 37 -0.10 -2.45 1.65
C VAL A 37 -0.21 -1.12 2.38
N PHE A 38 0.52 -0.12 1.88
CA PHE A 38 0.42 1.23 2.41
C PHE A 38 -0.74 1.96 1.75
N VAL A 39 -1.57 2.56 2.58
CA VAL A 39 -2.63 3.46 2.11
C VAL A 39 -2.05 4.87 2.13
N GLY A 40 -1.74 5.39 0.94
CA GLY A 40 -1.10 6.69 0.82
C GLY A 40 -2.05 7.84 1.10
N SER A 41 -1.49 9.02 1.34
CA SER A 41 -2.26 10.22 1.70
C SER A 41 -3.23 9.90 2.83
N ALA A 42 -2.76 9.15 3.83
CA ALA A 42 -3.60 8.68 4.93
C ALA A 42 -4.13 9.84 5.76
N ASN A 43 -3.42 10.97 5.75
CA ASN A 43 -3.79 12.17 6.51
C ASN A 43 -4.78 13.06 5.74
N LYS A 44 -5.26 12.63 4.58
CA LYS A 44 -6.18 13.43 3.76
C LYS A 44 -7.51 12.72 3.60
N GLU A 45 -8.58 13.49 3.69
CA GLU A 45 -9.92 12.93 3.53
C GLU A 45 -10.90 14.06 3.24
N GLY A 46 -12.08 13.70 2.74
CA GLY A 46 -13.17 14.64 2.53
C GLY A 46 -12.94 15.63 1.40
N THR A 47 -12.02 15.33 0.48
CA THR A 47 -11.77 16.18 -0.69
C THR A 47 -12.13 15.41 -1.95
N ILE A 48 -12.11 16.12 -3.08
CA ILE A 48 -12.39 15.48 -4.37
C ILE A 48 -11.35 14.42 -4.68
N GLU A 49 -10.07 14.72 -4.41
CA GLU A 49 -8.98 13.78 -4.68
C GLU A 49 -8.89 12.67 -3.64
N ASN A 50 -9.29 12.96 -2.41
CA ASN A 50 -9.18 12.01 -1.31
C ASN A 50 -10.50 11.99 -0.54
N PRO A 51 -11.57 11.41 -1.14
CA PRO A 51 -12.90 11.48 -0.52
C PRO A 51 -13.07 10.63 0.72
N PHE A 52 -12.28 9.55 0.85
CA PHE A 52 -12.46 8.63 1.96
C PHE A 52 -11.34 8.76 2.98
N SER A 53 -11.67 8.57 4.26
CA SER A 53 -10.67 8.58 5.33
C SER A 53 -9.77 7.35 5.23
N TYR A 54 -8.64 7.37 5.92
CA TYR A 54 -7.79 6.20 6.01
C TYR A 54 -8.56 5.02 6.57
N LYS A 55 -9.35 5.24 7.62
CA LYS A 55 -10.09 4.17 8.25
C LYS A 55 -11.04 3.49 7.25
N GLU A 56 -11.73 4.30 6.45
CA GLU A 56 -12.65 3.75 5.45
C GLU A 56 -11.90 2.96 4.39
N ARG A 57 -10.78 3.50 3.91
CA ARG A 57 -9.98 2.83 2.89
C ARG A 57 -9.37 1.55 3.42
N ALA A 58 -8.86 1.57 4.64
CA ALA A 58 -8.30 0.38 5.26
C ALA A 58 -9.35 -0.70 5.44
N GLU A 59 -10.57 -0.31 5.79
CA GLU A 59 -11.66 -1.26 5.93
C GLU A 59 -12.03 -1.92 4.61
N MET A 60 -12.01 -1.17 3.52
CA MET A 60 -12.24 -1.74 2.20
C MET A 60 -11.25 -2.85 1.90
N LEU A 61 -9.97 -2.59 2.17
CA LEU A 61 -8.91 -3.58 1.93
C LEU A 61 -9.07 -4.80 2.84
N LYS A 62 -9.35 -4.57 4.10
CA LYS A 62 -9.48 -5.67 5.06
C LYS A 62 -10.72 -6.52 4.80
N THR A 63 -11.77 -5.92 4.26
CA THR A 63 -12.98 -6.67 3.92
C THR A 63 -12.70 -7.67 2.80
N VAL A 64 -11.91 -7.27 1.81
CA VAL A 64 -11.62 -8.11 0.65
C VAL A 64 -10.51 -9.11 0.95
N PHE A 65 -9.41 -8.66 1.56
CA PHE A 65 -8.21 -9.48 1.70
C PHE A 65 -8.00 -10.06 3.09
N LYS A 66 -8.75 -9.57 4.07
CA LYS A 66 -8.70 -10.05 5.45
C LYS A 66 -7.27 -10.00 5.99
N ASP A 67 -6.78 -11.08 6.57
CA ASP A 67 -5.46 -11.09 7.16
C ASP A 67 -4.35 -11.54 6.20
N LYS A 68 -4.68 -11.60 4.89
CA LYS A 68 -3.66 -11.93 3.89
C LYS A 68 -2.67 -10.80 3.67
N ILE A 69 -3.04 -9.59 4.05
CA ILE A 69 -2.17 -8.40 3.87
C ILE A 69 -2.02 -7.67 5.19
N ILE A 70 -0.95 -6.88 5.27
CA ILE A 70 -0.75 -5.94 6.36
C ILE A 70 -1.12 -4.57 5.81
N VAL A 71 -2.07 -3.89 6.44
CA VAL A 71 -2.52 -2.56 5.99
C VAL A 71 -1.99 -1.52 6.95
N ALA A 72 -1.37 -0.49 6.43
CA ALA A 72 -0.81 0.58 7.27
C ALA A 72 -0.94 1.92 6.57
N PRO A 73 -1.00 3.00 7.35
CA PRO A 73 -1.11 4.34 6.77
C PRO A 73 0.24 4.89 6.36
N LEU A 74 0.25 5.68 5.28
CA LEU A 74 1.41 6.45 4.89
C LEU A 74 0.95 7.87 4.61
N ASN A 75 1.39 8.82 5.41
CA ASN A 75 0.95 10.19 5.30
C ASN A 75 1.63 10.89 4.13
N ASP A 76 0.86 11.78 3.50
CA ASP A 76 1.40 12.66 2.48
C ASP A 76 2.18 13.76 3.19
N LEU A 77 3.44 13.94 2.80
CA LEU A 77 4.29 14.93 3.42
C LEU A 77 4.07 16.34 2.87
N GLY A 78 3.33 16.45 1.77
CA GLY A 78 3.05 17.75 1.18
C GLY A 78 4.22 18.33 0.40
N ILE A 79 5.26 17.55 0.16
CA ILE A 79 6.47 18.04 -0.52
C ILE A 79 6.66 17.39 -1.89
N GLY A 80 5.71 16.60 -2.33
CA GLY A 80 5.76 16.00 -3.65
C GLY A 80 6.89 15.01 -3.83
N ASN A 81 7.33 14.88 -5.07
CA ASN A 81 8.41 13.97 -5.41
C ASN A 81 9.74 14.61 -5.13
N VAL A 82 10.40 14.19 -4.06
CA VAL A 82 11.73 14.68 -3.70
C VAL A 82 12.66 13.48 -3.59
N PRO A 83 13.98 13.69 -3.68
CA PRO A 83 14.92 12.57 -3.60
C PRO A 83 14.78 11.72 -2.34
N SER A 84 14.36 12.31 -1.24
CA SER A 84 14.21 11.59 0.01
C SER A 84 12.91 10.79 0.12
N TRP A 85 12.03 10.87 -0.88
CA TRP A 85 10.75 10.16 -0.84
C TRP A 85 10.93 8.66 -0.73
N GLY A 86 11.88 8.11 -1.52
CA GLY A 86 12.15 6.67 -1.46
C GLY A 86 12.63 6.23 -0.08
N ASP A 87 13.48 7.03 0.56
CA ASP A 87 13.94 6.73 1.91
C ASP A 87 12.79 6.76 2.89
N TYR A 88 11.91 7.76 2.78
CA TYR A 88 10.74 7.86 3.63
C TYR A 88 9.86 6.61 3.50
N LEU A 89 9.61 6.19 2.27
CA LEU A 89 8.77 5.03 2.00
C LEU A 89 9.38 3.76 2.61
N ILE A 90 10.65 3.52 2.34
CA ILE A 90 11.31 2.31 2.82
C ILE A 90 11.42 2.32 4.35
N ASN A 91 11.84 3.45 4.93
CA ASN A 91 11.95 3.54 6.39
C ASN A 91 10.62 3.36 7.07
N SER A 92 9.55 3.86 6.45
CA SER A 92 8.20 3.65 6.99
C SER A 92 7.82 2.18 6.94
N ALA A 93 8.15 1.50 5.84
CA ALA A 93 7.83 0.09 5.68
C ALA A 93 8.55 -0.77 6.71
N LEU A 94 9.78 -0.42 7.04
CA LEU A 94 10.58 -1.21 7.99
C LEU A 94 10.02 -1.19 9.42
N LYS A 95 9.04 -0.35 9.68
CA LYS A 95 8.32 -0.40 10.96
C LYS A 95 7.36 -1.57 11.04
N TYR A 96 7.00 -2.15 9.90
CA TYR A 96 6.00 -3.21 9.82
C TYR A 96 6.56 -4.54 9.32
N ILE A 97 7.58 -4.50 8.48
CA ILE A 97 8.21 -5.70 7.92
C ILE A 97 9.73 -5.55 8.03
N PRO A 98 10.47 -6.67 8.14
CA PRO A 98 11.92 -6.59 8.38
C PRO A 98 12.73 -6.14 7.16
N SER A 99 12.17 -6.27 5.96
CA SER A 99 12.86 -5.84 4.74
C SER A 99 11.83 -5.59 3.66
N VAL A 100 12.22 -4.86 2.62
CA VAL A 100 11.39 -4.69 1.43
C VAL A 100 12.14 -5.36 0.29
N ASP A 101 11.71 -6.56 -0.07
CA ASP A 101 12.39 -7.35 -1.09
C ASP A 101 11.89 -7.04 -2.50
N VAL A 102 10.67 -6.55 -2.61
CA VAL A 102 10.09 -6.19 -3.89
C VAL A 102 9.00 -5.14 -3.67
N PHE A 103 8.90 -4.22 -4.63
CA PHE A 103 7.87 -3.19 -4.62
C PHE A 103 7.01 -3.38 -5.86
N PHE A 104 5.71 -3.56 -5.65
CA PHE A 104 4.76 -3.72 -6.74
C PHE A 104 4.00 -2.41 -6.94
N TYR A 105 3.81 -2.00 -8.18
CA TYR A 105 3.03 -0.80 -8.46
C TYR A 105 2.31 -0.95 -9.79
N GLY A 106 1.20 -0.22 -9.90
CA GLY A 106 0.44 -0.17 -11.13
C GLY A 106 0.64 1.17 -11.83
N ASP A 107 0.16 1.25 -13.06
CA ASP A 107 0.26 2.49 -13.84
C ASP A 107 -0.63 3.57 -13.28
N GLU A 108 -1.71 3.19 -12.63
CA GLU A 108 -2.63 4.14 -12.09
C GLU A 108 -2.59 4.18 -10.63
N GLU A 109 -2.65 5.34 -10.10
CA GLU A 109 -2.57 5.41 -8.71
C GLU A 109 -3.43 6.48 -8.11
#